data_1de286594612beb5733410246f5e0f5a
#
_entry.id   1de286594612beb5733410246f5e0f5a
#
_cell.length_a   1.000
_cell.length_b   1.000
_cell.length_c   1.000
_cell.angle_alpha   90.00
_cell.angle_beta   90.00
_cell.angle_gamma   90.00
#
_symmetry.space_group_name_H-M   'P 1'
#
loop_
_entity.id
_entity.type
_entity.pdbx_description
1 polymer ?
#
loop_
_entity_poly.entity_id
_entity_poly.type
_entity_poly.pdbx_seq_one_letter_code
_entity_poly.pdbx_strand_id
1 'polypeptide(L)'
;SFYQYACGGWMKNHPLTDEYSRFGSFDMLAENNRQQLRGLIEGLAAEKHEAGSIAQKVGELYNIAMDSVKLNKEGAAPIKPELEKIGAIKDKAEIYPLIVEMQKRGMYPYFILYVSADDMNSNENMVHTMQGNS
;
A
#
# COMPACT_ATOMS: atom_id res chain seq x y z
N SER A 1 8.12 22.83 33.07
CA SER A 1 6.76 22.61 32.55
C SER A 1 6.23 21.27 33.05
N PHE A 2 4.95 21.20 33.39
CA PHE A 2 4.33 19.94 33.82
C PHE A 2 4.47 18.83 32.78
N TYR A 3 4.36 19.17 31.51
CA TYR A 3 4.58 18.22 30.38
C TYR A 3 5.98 17.60 30.45
N GLN A 4 7.01 18.42 30.65
CA GLN A 4 8.38 17.93 30.76
C GLN A 4 8.57 17.04 32.01
N TYR A 5 7.89 17.35 33.11
CA TYR A 5 7.88 16.52 34.32
C TYR A 5 7.23 15.16 34.05
N ALA A 6 6.07 15.14 33.38
CA ALA A 6 5.31 13.93 33.12
C ALA A 6 5.91 13.05 32.01
N CYS A 7 6.38 13.66 30.93
CA CYS A 7 6.80 12.95 29.72
C CYS A 7 8.30 12.99 29.42
N GLY A 8 9.07 13.85 30.14
CA GLY A 8 10.48 14.06 29.81
C GLY A 8 11.36 12.82 29.94
N GLY A 9 11.07 11.94 30.88
CA GLY A 9 11.76 10.67 31.02
C GLY A 9 11.53 9.73 29.83
N TRP A 10 10.28 9.65 29.38
CA TRP A 10 9.93 8.87 28.19
C TRP A 10 10.61 9.43 26.94
N MET A 11 10.55 10.74 26.71
CA MET A 11 11.18 11.41 25.57
C MET A 11 12.69 11.21 25.53
N LYS A 12 13.35 11.22 26.68
CA LYS A 12 14.79 10.96 26.79
C LYS A 12 15.15 9.53 26.37
N ASN A 13 14.29 8.57 26.71
CA ASN A 13 14.51 7.15 26.38
C ASN A 13 14.08 6.77 24.96
N HIS A 14 13.30 7.64 24.29
CA HIS A 14 12.81 7.45 22.92
C HIS A 14 13.12 8.69 22.07
N PRO A 15 14.41 8.94 21.78
CA PRO A 15 14.78 10.08 20.95
C PRO A 15 14.24 9.86 19.53
N LEU A 16 13.87 10.97 18.87
CA LEU A 16 13.51 10.94 17.45
C LEU A 16 14.71 10.49 16.62
N THR A 17 14.46 9.62 15.66
CA THR A 17 15.40 9.22 14.62
C THR A 17 15.13 10.00 13.35
N ASP A 18 16.02 9.93 12.37
CA ASP A 18 15.84 10.60 11.06
C ASP A 18 14.61 10.08 10.30
N GLU A 19 14.09 8.91 10.67
CA GLU A 19 12.93 8.29 10.05
C GLU A 19 11.59 8.89 10.52
N TYR A 20 11.56 9.49 11.72
CA TYR A 20 10.33 9.96 12.33
C TYR A 20 10.36 11.45 12.64
N SER A 21 9.46 12.22 12.06
CA SER A 21 9.23 13.63 12.43
C SER A 21 8.54 13.78 13.79
N ARG A 22 7.84 12.74 14.23
CA ARG A 22 7.22 12.60 15.56
C ARG A 22 7.23 11.13 15.96
N PHE A 23 7.31 10.85 17.26
CA PHE A 23 7.24 9.49 17.77
C PHE A 23 6.55 9.48 19.13
N GLY A 24 5.52 8.66 19.27
CA GLY A 24 4.72 8.50 20.48
C GLY A 24 4.35 7.05 20.73
N SER A 25 3.51 6.82 21.74
CA SER A 25 3.07 5.46 22.11
C SER A 25 2.34 4.74 20.96
N PHE A 26 1.57 5.44 20.15
CA PHE A 26 0.90 4.86 19.00
C PHE A 26 1.89 4.47 17.90
N ASP A 27 2.92 5.28 17.67
CA ASP A 27 3.97 4.95 16.69
C ASP A 27 4.76 3.72 17.15
N MET A 28 5.06 3.63 18.45
CA MET A 28 5.70 2.45 19.05
C MET A 28 4.83 1.18 18.88
N LEU A 29 3.51 1.29 19.12
CA LEU A 29 2.59 0.16 18.91
C LEU A 29 2.54 -0.25 17.43
N ALA A 30 2.49 0.71 16.51
CA ALA A 30 2.51 0.45 15.09
C ALA A 30 3.80 -0.25 14.65
N GLU A 31 4.95 0.19 15.18
CA GLU A 31 6.25 -0.44 14.87
C GLU A 31 6.33 -1.86 15.42
N ASN A 32 5.92 -2.08 16.66
CA ASN A 32 5.85 -3.41 17.25
C ASN A 32 4.93 -4.34 16.43
N ASN A 33 3.78 -3.84 15.97
CA ASN A 33 2.87 -4.60 15.12
C ASN A 33 3.51 -4.96 13.77
N ARG A 34 4.21 -4.02 13.12
CA ARG A 34 4.95 -4.30 11.88
C ARG A 34 5.99 -5.40 12.08
N GLN A 35 6.75 -5.34 13.17
CA GLN A 35 7.77 -6.36 13.49
C GLN A 35 7.15 -7.74 13.73
N GLN A 36 6.01 -7.80 14.45
CA GLN A 36 5.31 -9.08 14.67
C GLN A 36 4.75 -9.64 13.37
N LEU A 37 4.11 -8.81 12.54
CA LEU A 37 3.62 -9.21 11.21
C LEU A 37 4.75 -9.67 10.30
N ARG A 38 5.88 -8.97 10.30
CA ARG A 38 7.06 -9.36 9.55
C ARG A 38 7.54 -10.74 9.97
N GLY A 39 7.72 -10.97 11.26
CA GLY A 39 8.15 -12.27 11.77
C GLY A 39 7.18 -13.40 11.42
N LEU A 40 5.86 -13.14 11.48
CA LEU A 40 4.84 -14.10 11.06
C LEU A 40 4.97 -14.43 9.55
N ILE A 41 5.07 -13.42 8.71
CA ILE A 41 5.14 -13.59 7.25
C ILE A 41 6.44 -14.28 6.84
N GLU A 42 7.58 -13.90 7.43
CA GLU A 42 8.87 -14.54 7.19
C GLU A 42 8.86 -16.01 7.63
N GLY A 43 8.19 -16.33 8.75
CA GLY A 43 7.96 -17.71 9.18
C GLY A 43 7.15 -18.51 8.17
N LEU A 44 6.04 -17.95 7.68
CA LEU A 44 5.24 -18.58 6.62
C LEU A 44 6.02 -18.75 5.32
N ALA A 45 6.87 -17.81 4.97
CA ALA A 45 7.68 -17.85 3.74
C ALA A 45 8.82 -18.88 3.80
N ALA A 46 9.28 -19.22 5.01
CA ALA A 46 10.37 -20.19 5.22
C ALA A 46 9.90 -21.66 5.20
N GLU A 47 8.60 -21.91 5.38
CA GLU A 47 8.03 -23.24 5.49
C GLU A 47 7.26 -23.66 4.23
N LYS A 48 7.13 -24.99 4.04
CA LYS A 48 6.24 -25.53 3.01
C LYS A 48 4.85 -25.73 3.60
N HIS A 49 3.86 -25.21 2.91
CA HIS A 49 2.44 -25.32 3.30
C HIS A 49 1.64 -26.10 2.26
N GLU A 50 0.46 -26.54 2.66
CA GLU A 50 -0.49 -27.20 1.78
C GLU A 50 -0.85 -26.31 0.58
N ALA A 51 -0.89 -26.93 -0.61
CA ALA A 51 -1.21 -26.23 -1.85
C ALA A 51 -2.59 -25.57 -1.81
N GLY A 52 -2.66 -24.28 -2.12
CA GLY A 52 -3.89 -23.48 -2.11
C GLY A 52 -4.27 -22.91 -0.74
N SER A 53 -3.52 -23.24 0.33
CA SER A 53 -3.74 -22.65 1.66
C SER A 53 -3.41 -21.15 1.69
N ILE A 54 -3.99 -20.44 2.65
CA ILE A 54 -3.66 -19.02 2.90
C ILE A 54 -2.19 -18.88 3.25
N ALA A 55 -1.66 -19.77 4.08
CA ALA A 55 -0.26 -19.77 4.49
C ALA A 55 0.70 -19.88 3.29
N GLN A 56 0.43 -20.77 2.34
CA GLN A 56 1.19 -20.88 1.09
C GLN A 56 1.15 -19.57 0.30
N LYS A 57 -0.06 -19.03 0.09
CA LYS A 57 -0.25 -17.82 -0.73
C LYS A 57 0.49 -16.62 -0.15
N VAL A 58 0.43 -16.44 1.17
CA VAL A 58 1.13 -15.34 1.86
C VAL A 58 2.64 -15.52 1.75
N GLY A 59 3.15 -16.72 2.05
CA GLY A 59 4.58 -17.01 1.98
C GLY A 59 5.15 -16.85 0.56
N GLU A 60 4.47 -17.37 -0.46
CA GLU A 60 4.89 -17.22 -1.86
C GLU A 60 4.85 -15.77 -2.33
N LEU A 61 3.80 -15.02 -1.98
CA LEU A 61 3.70 -13.60 -2.33
C LEU A 61 4.87 -12.81 -1.72
N TYR A 62 5.20 -13.08 -0.46
CA TYR A 62 6.35 -12.47 0.19
C TYR A 62 7.67 -12.81 -0.51
N ASN A 63 7.90 -14.09 -0.80
CA ASN A 63 9.11 -14.52 -1.50
C ASN A 63 9.26 -13.89 -2.89
N ILE A 64 8.16 -13.76 -3.63
CA ILE A 64 8.17 -13.08 -4.94
C ILE A 64 8.48 -11.58 -4.78
N ALA A 65 7.86 -10.93 -3.78
CA ALA A 65 8.07 -9.51 -3.54
C ALA A 65 9.50 -9.18 -3.07
N MET A 66 10.14 -10.10 -2.35
CA MET A 66 11.50 -9.95 -1.81
C MET A 66 12.59 -10.49 -2.73
N ASP A 67 12.25 -11.06 -3.87
CA ASP A 67 13.23 -11.54 -4.87
C ASP A 67 13.88 -10.36 -5.61
N SER A 68 14.85 -9.75 -4.96
CA SER A 68 15.59 -8.60 -5.49
C SER A 68 16.37 -8.95 -6.78
N VAL A 69 16.78 -10.19 -6.94
CA VAL A 69 17.50 -10.64 -8.16
C VAL A 69 16.57 -10.60 -9.35
N LYS A 70 15.37 -11.18 -9.21
CA LYS A 70 14.34 -11.15 -10.25
C LYS A 70 13.86 -9.73 -10.53
N LEU A 71 13.56 -8.95 -9.48
CA LEU A 71 13.10 -7.56 -9.61
C LEU A 71 14.13 -6.70 -10.37
N ASN A 72 15.41 -6.81 -10.03
CA ASN A 72 16.48 -6.08 -10.71
C ASN A 72 16.67 -6.52 -12.17
N LYS A 73 16.51 -7.83 -12.44
CA LYS A 73 16.60 -8.37 -13.80
C LYS A 73 15.45 -7.92 -14.68
N GLU A 74 14.24 -7.94 -14.17
CA GLU A 74 13.03 -7.53 -14.89
C GLU A 74 12.95 -6.01 -15.06
N GLY A 75 13.39 -5.23 -14.06
CA GLY A 75 13.37 -3.76 -14.08
C GLY A 75 12.00 -3.22 -14.46
N ALA A 76 11.91 -2.40 -15.50
CA ALA A 76 10.67 -1.81 -15.99
C ALA A 76 9.90 -2.70 -17.00
N ALA A 77 10.38 -3.91 -17.31
CA ALA A 77 9.74 -4.77 -18.32
C ALA A 77 8.25 -5.05 -18.04
N PRO A 78 7.81 -5.30 -16.79
CA PRO A 78 6.39 -5.57 -16.50
C PRO A 78 5.44 -4.42 -16.80
N ILE A 79 5.91 -3.16 -16.72
CA ILE A 79 5.09 -1.96 -16.98
C ILE A 79 5.25 -1.44 -18.42
N LYS A 80 6.17 -2.00 -19.20
CA LYS A 80 6.42 -1.57 -20.57
C LYS A 80 5.19 -1.60 -21.48
N PRO A 81 4.30 -2.63 -21.45
CA PRO A 81 3.09 -2.62 -22.25
C PRO A 81 2.15 -1.46 -21.95
N GLU A 82 2.07 -1.04 -20.67
CA GLU A 82 1.25 0.11 -20.27
C GLU A 82 1.88 1.44 -20.75
N LEU A 83 3.20 1.55 -20.64
CA LEU A 83 3.92 2.72 -21.16
C LEU A 83 3.77 2.84 -22.68
N GLU A 84 3.77 1.73 -23.41
CA GLU A 84 3.54 1.71 -24.86
C GLU A 84 2.12 2.17 -25.22
N LYS A 85 1.09 1.74 -24.46
CA LYS A 85 -0.30 2.22 -24.64
C LYS A 85 -0.39 3.74 -24.43
N ILE A 86 0.24 4.25 -23.38
CA ILE A 86 0.26 5.69 -23.07
C ILE A 86 1.00 6.44 -24.18
N GLY A 87 2.17 5.94 -24.61
CA GLY A 87 2.98 6.55 -25.66
C GLY A 87 2.34 6.51 -27.06
N ALA A 88 1.38 5.61 -27.29
CA ALA A 88 0.66 5.49 -28.55
C ALA A 88 -0.46 6.53 -28.73
N ILE A 89 -0.87 7.23 -27.66
CA ILE A 89 -1.92 8.25 -27.69
C ILE A 89 -1.50 9.41 -28.61
N LYS A 90 -2.32 9.71 -29.59
CA LYS A 90 -2.11 10.82 -30.54
C LYS A 90 -3.13 11.93 -30.38
N ASP A 91 -4.31 11.62 -29.87
CA ASP A 91 -5.42 12.54 -29.70
C ASP A 91 -5.93 12.54 -28.25
N LYS A 92 -6.44 13.70 -27.81
CA LYS A 92 -7.06 13.85 -26.49
C LYS A 92 -8.26 12.92 -26.30
N ALA A 93 -8.99 12.60 -27.36
CA ALA A 93 -10.12 11.69 -27.31
C ALA A 93 -9.72 10.25 -26.92
N GLU A 94 -8.49 9.83 -27.23
CA GLU A 94 -7.96 8.50 -26.92
C GLU A 94 -7.58 8.36 -25.41
N ILE A 95 -7.43 9.48 -24.69
CA ILE A 95 -7.12 9.49 -23.27
C ILE A 95 -8.27 8.88 -22.44
N TYR A 96 -9.52 9.21 -22.77
CA TYR A 96 -10.66 8.78 -21.98
C TYR A 96 -10.86 7.25 -21.93
N PRO A 97 -10.80 6.52 -23.05
CA PRO A 97 -10.85 5.05 -23.03
C PRO A 97 -9.73 4.43 -22.21
N LEU A 98 -8.52 4.98 -22.27
CA LEU A 98 -7.40 4.48 -21.49
C LEU A 98 -7.60 4.72 -19.99
N ILE A 99 -8.09 5.90 -19.58
CA ILE A 99 -8.43 6.17 -18.17
C ILE A 99 -9.45 5.15 -17.66
N VAL A 100 -10.50 4.86 -18.44
CA VAL A 100 -11.53 3.87 -18.06
C VAL A 100 -10.92 2.47 -17.92
N GLU A 101 -10.03 2.07 -18.83
CA GLU A 101 -9.33 0.79 -18.73
C GLU A 101 -8.48 0.73 -17.45
N MET A 102 -7.71 1.78 -17.17
CA MET A 102 -6.88 1.87 -15.98
C MET A 102 -7.71 1.81 -14.69
N GLN A 103 -8.83 2.52 -14.63
CA GLN A 103 -9.73 2.52 -13.48
C GLN A 103 -10.35 1.13 -13.22
N LYS A 104 -10.75 0.39 -14.26
CA LYS A 104 -11.24 -0.99 -14.12
C LYS A 104 -10.20 -1.93 -13.52
N ARG A 105 -8.93 -1.61 -13.66
CA ARG A 105 -7.79 -2.35 -13.12
C ARG A 105 -7.33 -1.85 -11.74
N GLY A 106 -8.05 -0.90 -11.14
CA GLY A 106 -7.72 -0.34 -9.83
C GLY A 106 -6.64 0.74 -9.85
N MET A 107 -6.29 1.25 -11.03
CA MET A 107 -5.41 2.41 -11.18
C MET A 107 -6.27 3.66 -11.34
N TYR A 108 -6.01 4.70 -10.55
CA TYR A 108 -6.84 5.90 -10.48
C TYR A 108 -6.06 7.15 -10.90
N PRO A 109 -5.83 7.35 -12.21
CA PRO A 109 -4.96 8.44 -12.68
C PRO A 109 -5.56 9.84 -12.50
N TYR A 110 -6.89 9.95 -12.38
CA TYR A 110 -7.58 11.24 -12.28
C TYR A 110 -8.37 11.40 -11.01
N PHE A 111 -9.21 10.43 -10.71
CA PHE A 111 -10.09 10.44 -9.54
C PHE A 111 -10.26 9.02 -9.01
N ILE A 112 -10.48 8.92 -7.73
CA ILE A 112 -10.80 7.66 -7.08
C ILE A 112 -12.31 7.46 -7.19
N LEU A 113 -12.72 6.23 -7.54
CA LEU A 113 -14.11 5.82 -7.59
C LEU A 113 -14.28 4.64 -6.65
N TYR A 114 -15.23 4.76 -5.73
CA TYR A 114 -15.54 3.68 -4.78
C TYR A 114 -17.03 3.64 -4.48
N VAL A 115 -17.48 2.52 -3.95
CA VAL A 115 -18.86 2.33 -3.52
C VAL A 115 -18.88 2.20 -2.01
N SER A 116 -19.71 3.00 -1.36
CA SER A 116 -19.97 2.92 0.08
C SER A 116 -21.42 3.27 0.39
N ALA A 117 -21.80 3.10 1.65
CA ALA A 117 -23.13 3.52 2.10
C ALA A 117 -23.33 5.02 1.87
N ASP A 118 -24.55 5.40 1.51
CA ASP A 118 -24.94 6.81 1.43
C ASP A 118 -24.94 7.44 2.82
N ASP A 119 -24.30 8.60 2.95
CA ASP A 119 -24.20 9.33 4.23
C ASP A 119 -25.58 9.75 4.77
N MET A 120 -26.59 9.88 3.90
CA MET A 120 -27.96 10.26 4.26
C MET A 120 -28.88 9.05 4.45
N ASN A 121 -28.54 7.90 3.87
CA ASN A 121 -29.29 6.65 4.00
C ASN A 121 -28.36 5.44 3.96
N SER A 122 -27.89 5.02 5.13
CA SER A 122 -26.92 3.93 5.27
C SER A 122 -27.40 2.54 4.79
N ASN A 123 -28.70 2.40 4.45
CA ASN A 123 -29.25 1.17 3.87
C ASN A 123 -29.04 1.06 2.36
N GLU A 124 -28.57 2.12 1.71
CA GLU A 124 -28.29 2.16 0.28
C GLU A 124 -26.82 2.42 0.01
N ASN A 125 -26.30 1.81 -1.03
CA ASN A 125 -24.94 2.07 -1.50
C ASN A 125 -24.97 3.04 -2.67
N MET A 126 -24.05 3.99 -2.67
CA MET A 126 -23.87 4.91 -3.78
C MET A 126 -22.42 4.95 -4.25
N VAL A 127 -22.24 5.45 -5.47
CA VAL A 127 -20.92 5.66 -6.04
C VAL A 127 -20.40 7.02 -5.57
N HIS A 128 -19.23 6.99 -4.97
CA HIS A 128 -18.50 8.17 -4.55
C HIS A 128 -17.32 8.43 -5.47
N THR A 129 -17.02 9.70 -5.69
CA THR A 129 -15.82 10.12 -6.40
C THR A 129 -15.00 11.04 -5.51
N MET A 130 -13.70 10.83 -5.49
CA MET A 130 -12.75 11.67 -4.77
C MET A 130 -11.64 12.13 -5.72
N GLN A 131 -11.05 13.26 -5.41
CA GLN A 131 -9.84 13.70 -6.09
C GLN A 131 -8.76 12.64 -5.93
N GLY A 132 -8.07 12.32 -7.02
CA GLY A 132 -6.90 11.46 -6.98
C GLY A 132 -5.75 12.15 -6.23
N ASN A 133 -4.78 11.35 -5.79
CA ASN A 133 -3.60 11.90 -5.17
C ASN A 133 -2.82 12.73 -6.20
N SER A 134 -2.55 13.98 -5.83
CA SER A 134 -1.66 14.89 -6.57
C SER A 134 -0.21 14.62 -6.20
#